data_2967ff7d8113c17c8a8627bcdf55d2dc
#
_entry.id   2967ff7d8113c17c8a8627bcdf55d2dc
#
_cell.length_a   1.000
_cell.length_b   1.000
_cell.length_c   1.000
_cell.angle_alpha   90.00
_cell.angle_beta   90.00
_cell.angle_gamma   90.00
#
_symmetry.space_group_name_H-M   'P 1'
#
loop_
_entity.id
_entity.type
_entity.pdbx_description
1 polymer ?
#
loop_
_entity_poly.entity_id
_entity_poly.type
_entity_poly.pdbx_seq_one_letter_code
_entity_poly.pdbx_strand_id
1 'polypeptide(L)'
;MTEEDLGKKAGIITSYFSKVKVGIIKVESPIKKGDKIRIKGATTDFEQKIDSMQINREEIEKTKKGDEIGLKVKDKVRPNDIVYLQG
;
A
#
# COMPACT_ATOMS: atom_id res chain seq x y z
N MET A 1 -10.12 13.09 -15.38
CA MET A 1 -8.94 13.04 -15.78
C MET A 1 -7.90 12.88 -14.77
N THR A 2 -7.91 13.62 -13.82
CA THR A 2 -6.86 13.57 -12.86
C THR A 2 -6.73 12.27 -12.15
N GLU A 3 -7.80 11.56 -11.91
CA GLU A 3 -7.70 10.31 -11.18
C GLU A 3 -6.96 9.25 -11.93
N GLU A 4 -6.96 9.38 -13.24
CA GLU A 4 -6.25 8.41 -14.04
C GLU A 4 -4.76 8.46 -13.83
N ASP A 5 -4.27 9.64 -13.47
CA ASP A 5 -2.84 9.82 -13.27
C ASP A 5 -2.35 9.13 -12.01
N LEU A 6 -3.25 8.79 -11.09
CA LEU A 6 -2.87 8.14 -9.86
C LEU A 6 -2.72 6.63 -10.02
N GLY A 7 -3.24 6.08 -11.12
CA GLY A 7 -3.18 4.66 -11.33
C GLY A 7 -4.41 3.96 -10.77
N LYS A 8 -4.35 2.66 -10.70
CA LYS A 8 -5.47 1.84 -10.26
C LYS A 8 -5.48 1.75 -8.74
N LYS A 9 -6.65 1.93 -8.13
CA LYS A 9 -6.76 1.80 -6.68
C LYS A 9 -6.44 0.37 -6.28
N ALA A 10 -5.41 0.22 -5.45
CA ALA A 10 -4.96 -1.09 -5.01
C ALA A 10 -5.46 -1.44 -3.62
N GLY A 11 -5.75 -0.43 -2.80
CA GLY A 11 -6.23 -0.69 -1.47
C GLY A 11 -6.28 0.56 -0.63
N ILE A 12 -6.56 0.37 0.64
CA ILE A 12 -6.68 1.49 1.57
C ILE A 12 -5.89 1.16 2.83
N ILE A 13 -5.23 2.17 3.38
CA ILE A 13 -4.49 2.03 4.64
C ILE A 13 -5.49 1.99 5.78
N THR A 14 -5.42 0.98 6.63
CA THR A 14 -6.29 0.87 7.78
C THR A 14 -5.58 1.18 9.08
N SER A 15 -4.26 0.99 9.13
CA SER A 15 -3.47 1.26 10.33
C SER A 15 -2.03 1.54 9.94
N TYR A 16 -1.29 2.16 10.85
CA TYR A 16 0.13 2.43 10.63
C TYR A 16 0.88 2.20 11.93
N PHE A 17 1.94 1.40 11.86
CA PHE A 17 2.78 1.12 13.01
C PHE A 17 4.12 1.85 12.82
N SER A 18 4.26 2.98 13.47
CA SER A 18 5.41 3.86 13.23
C SER A 18 6.74 3.25 13.66
N LYS A 19 6.74 2.40 14.66
CA LYS A 19 8.01 1.82 15.13
C LYS A 19 8.67 0.96 14.09
N VAL A 20 7.88 0.24 13.33
CA VAL A 20 8.42 -0.67 12.31
C VAL A 20 8.17 -0.13 10.91
N LYS A 21 7.52 1.01 10.80
CA LYS A 21 7.19 1.66 9.53
C LYS A 21 6.41 0.75 8.60
N VAL A 22 5.37 0.15 9.16
CA VAL A 22 4.52 -0.77 8.40
C VAL A 22 3.11 -0.22 8.36
N GLY A 23 2.55 -0.12 7.17
CA GLY A 23 1.16 0.26 6.98
C GLY A 23 0.33 -0.97 6.69
N ILE A 24 -0.81 -1.08 7.32
CA ILE A 24 -1.72 -2.19 7.06
C ILE A 24 -2.66 -1.76 5.94
N ILE A 25 -2.71 -2.56 4.90
CA ILE A 25 -3.49 -2.26 3.71
C ILE A 25 -4.56 -3.31 3.52
N LYS A 26 -5.79 -2.87 3.32
CA LYS A 26 -6.82 -3.77 2.85
C LYS A 26 -6.80 -3.75 1.34
N VAL A 27 -6.47 -4.89 0.74
CA VAL A 27 -6.21 -4.97 -0.69
C VAL A 27 -7.51 -5.03 -1.48
N GLU A 28 -7.62 -4.18 -2.50
CA GLU A 28 -8.78 -4.19 -3.39
C GLU A 28 -8.42 -4.68 -4.78
N SER A 29 -7.16 -4.53 -5.17
CA SER A 29 -6.67 -5.10 -6.43
C SER A 29 -5.34 -5.75 -6.13
N PRO A 30 -5.07 -6.93 -6.70
CA PRO A 30 -3.82 -7.63 -6.38
C PRO A 30 -2.59 -6.79 -6.70
N ILE A 31 -1.62 -6.85 -5.81
CA ILE A 31 -0.33 -6.21 -5.99
C ILE A 31 0.74 -7.25 -5.68
N LYS A 32 1.95 -6.99 -6.14
CA LYS A 32 3.04 -7.94 -5.93
C LYS A 32 4.33 -7.20 -5.65
N LYS A 33 5.28 -7.93 -5.09
CA LYS A 33 6.59 -7.40 -4.78
C LYS A 33 7.23 -6.88 -6.06
N GLY A 34 7.81 -5.69 -5.97
CA GLY A 34 8.40 -5.05 -7.13
C GLY A 34 7.49 -4.06 -7.83
N ASP A 35 6.20 -4.12 -7.57
CA ASP A 35 5.28 -3.16 -8.16
C ASP A 35 5.53 -1.78 -7.58
N LYS A 36 5.29 -0.77 -8.39
CA LYS A 36 5.38 0.61 -7.94
C LYS A 36 4.01 1.09 -7.52
N ILE A 37 3.93 1.65 -6.35
CA ILE A 37 2.67 2.15 -5.81
C ILE A 37 2.81 3.60 -5.41
N ARG A 38 1.68 4.27 -5.34
CA ARG A 38 1.59 5.64 -4.83
C ARG A 38 0.58 5.64 -3.69
N ILE A 39 0.96 6.22 -2.57
CA ILE A 39 0.07 6.33 -1.42
C ILE A 39 -0.31 7.78 -1.28
N LYS A 40 -1.60 8.06 -1.32
CA LYS A 40 -2.10 9.41 -1.31
C LYS A 40 -3.24 9.57 -0.33
N GLY A 41 -3.17 10.61 0.47
CA GLY A 41 -4.21 10.97 1.43
C GLY A 41 -4.19 12.45 1.68
N ALA A 42 -4.87 12.89 2.72
CA ALA A 42 -4.96 14.32 3.02
C ALA A 42 -3.60 14.96 3.23
N THR A 43 -2.70 14.24 3.90
CA THR A 43 -1.34 14.74 4.16
C THR A 43 -0.27 13.79 3.67
N THR A 44 -0.65 12.77 2.90
CA THR A 44 0.27 11.74 2.43
C THR A 44 0.29 11.77 0.91
N ASP A 45 1.48 11.79 0.32
CA ASP A 45 1.59 11.72 -1.13
C ASP A 45 3.01 11.35 -1.49
N PHE A 46 3.25 10.05 -1.76
CA PHE A 46 4.56 9.60 -2.20
C PHE A 46 4.45 8.29 -2.96
N GLU A 47 5.50 7.96 -3.68
CA GLU A 47 5.59 6.73 -4.45
C GLU A 47 6.71 5.87 -3.92
N GLN A 48 6.54 4.57 -4.04
CA GLN A 48 7.61 3.64 -3.70
C GLN A 48 7.38 2.31 -4.40
N LYS A 49 8.43 1.52 -4.48
CA LYS A 49 8.30 0.14 -4.90
C LYS A 49 7.99 -0.71 -3.69
N ILE A 50 7.29 -1.81 -3.93
CA ILE A 50 6.97 -2.74 -2.86
C ILE A 50 8.18 -3.62 -2.62
N ASP A 51 8.83 -3.42 -1.47
CA ASP A 51 10.01 -4.21 -1.10
C ASP A 51 9.64 -5.39 -0.22
N SER A 52 8.67 -5.23 0.65
CA SER A 52 8.34 -6.25 1.62
C SER A 52 6.88 -6.16 2.01
N MET A 53 6.19 -7.28 1.92
CA MET A 53 4.80 -7.39 2.35
C MET A 53 4.67 -8.63 3.21
N GLN A 54 3.78 -8.56 4.20
CA GLN A 54 3.58 -9.69 5.11
C GLN A 54 2.12 -9.89 5.43
N ILE A 55 1.75 -11.16 5.62
CA ILE A 55 0.45 -11.53 6.18
C ILE A 55 0.76 -12.42 7.36
N ASN A 56 0.22 -12.06 8.54
CA ASN A 56 0.45 -12.84 9.76
C ASN A 56 1.94 -13.08 10.01
N ARG A 57 2.75 -12.03 9.77
CA ARG A 57 4.20 -12.05 9.99
C ARG A 57 4.97 -12.94 9.04
N GLU A 58 4.31 -13.43 7.99
CA GLU A 58 4.99 -14.20 6.96
C GLU A 58 5.13 -13.36 5.72
N GLU A 59 6.32 -13.34 5.16
CA GLU A 59 6.57 -12.56 3.97
C GLU A 59 5.87 -13.20 2.77
N ILE A 60 5.23 -12.35 1.96
CA ILE A 60 4.53 -12.82 0.77
C ILE A 60 5.02 -12.02 -0.42
N GLU A 61 4.83 -12.56 -1.61
CA GLU A 61 5.25 -11.90 -2.84
C GLU A 61 4.11 -11.27 -3.60
N LYS A 62 2.89 -11.73 -3.36
CA LYS A 62 1.72 -11.18 -4.04
C LYS A 62 0.50 -11.30 -3.15
N THR A 63 -0.53 -10.53 -3.48
CA THR A 63 -1.74 -10.47 -2.68
C THR A 63 -2.94 -10.83 -3.51
N LYS A 64 -4.08 -10.99 -2.82
CA LYS A 64 -5.37 -11.19 -3.46
C LYS A 64 -6.33 -10.13 -2.96
N LYS A 65 -7.37 -9.88 -3.75
CA LYS A 65 -8.42 -8.96 -3.33
C LYS A 65 -9.01 -9.43 -1.99
N GLY A 66 -9.14 -8.50 -1.07
CA GLY A 66 -9.69 -8.80 0.25
C GLY A 66 -8.66 -9.13 1.30
N ASP A 67 -7.39 -9.33 0.91
CA ASP A 67 -6.35 -9.58 1.88
C ASP A 67 -6.07 -8.32 2.69
N GLU A 68 -5.66 -8.54 3.94
CA GLU A 68 -5.18 -7.44 4.77
C GLU A 68 -3.72 -7.71 5.04
N ILE A 69 -2.85 -6.83 4.55
CA ILE A 69 -1.42 -7.08 4.58
C ILE A 69 -0.67 -5.96 5.27
N GLY A 70 0.53 -6.27 5.76
CA GLY A 70 1.46 -5.27 6.24
C GLY A 70 2.45 -4.95 5.15
N LEU A 71 2.57 -3.69 4.80
CA LEU A 71 3.50 -3.22 3.79
C LEU A 71 4.50 -2.28 4.45
N LYS A 72 5.78 -2.58 4.27
CA LYS A 72 6.80 -1.66 4.77
C LYS A 72 6.79 -0.42 3.89
N VAL A 73 6.64 0.74 4.53
CA VAL A 73 6.55 2.01 3.81
C VAL A 73 7.77 2.84 4.12
N LYS A 74 8.19 3.64 3.14
CA LYS A 74 9.37 4.48 3.34
C LYS A 74 9.04 5.78 4.02
N ASP A 75 7.76 6.10 4.12
CA ASP A 75 7.34 7.35 4.73
C ASP A 75 6.07 7.11 5.52
N LYS A 76 5.70 8.08 6.34
CA LYS A 76 4.56 7.96 7.21
C LYS A 76 3.25 7.89 6.43
N VAL A 77 2.36 6.99 6.83
CA VAL A 77 1.01 6.90 6.24
C VAL A 77 -0.01 6.99 7.35
N ARG A 78 -1.26 7.20 6.99
CA ARG A 78 -2.34 7.34 7.95
C ARG A 78 -3.53 6.49 7.53
N PRO A 79 -4.38 6.09 8.48
CA PRO A 79 -5.62 5.40 8.13
C PRO A 79 -6.42 6.23 7.13
N ASN A 80 -7.06 5.53 6.20
CA ASN A 80 -7.85 6.11 5.12
C ASN A 80 -7.03 6.65 3.95
N ASP A 81 -5.70 6.57 4.00
CA ASP A 81 -4.89 6.87 2.83
C ASP A 81 -5.15 5.79 1.78
N ILE A 82 -5.10 6.18 0.53
CA ILE A 82 -5.40 5.29 -0.57
C ILE A 82 -4.10 4.85 -1.25
N VAL A 83 -4.01 3.57 -1.57
CA VAL A 83 -2.85 3.02 -2.28
C VAL A 83 -3.25 2.80 -3.73
N TYR A 84 -2.46 3.36 -4.64
CA TYR A 84 -2.69 3.24 -6.07
C TYR A 84 -1.56 2.43 -6.70
N LEU A 85 -1.93 1.54 -7.60
CA LEU A 85 -0.94 0.76 -8.35
C LEU A 85 -0.53 1.56 -9.57
N GLN A 86 0.77 1.84 -9.67
CA GLN A 86 1.32 2.58 -10.79
C GLN A 86 1.77 1.55 -11.82
N GLY A 87 1.38 1.70 -12.97
CA GLY A 87 1.83 0.71 -13.87
C GLY A 87 1.34 0.71 -15.17
#